data_2c35a046ec0d8a711940716bdb31a1e6
#
_entry.id   2c35a046ec0d8a711940716bdb31a1e6
#
_cell.length_a   1.000
_cell.length_b   1.000
_cell.length_c   1.000
_cell.angle_alpha   90.00
_cell.angle_beta   90.00
_cell.angle_gamma   90.00
#
_symmetry.space_group_name_H-M   'P 1'
#
loop_
_entity.id
_entity.type
_entity.pdbx_description
1 polymer ?
#
loop_
_entity_poly.entity_id
_entity_poly.type
_entity_poly.pdbx_seq_one_letter_code
_entity_poly.pdbx_strand_id
1 'polypeptide(L)'
;GKLSHMFDWKKPTVQMLGRWQPWHKGHQELFKRCINKTGQVIIQVRDVKGSSGGKNQDDNPFDFKDVCKEIKVNLLKDNYKFGVDYEIMLVPNIVNITYGRGVGYVFEEEVFDESITSISATKIRKQMRKDGKIT
;
A
#
# COMPACT_ATOMS: atom_id res chain seq x y z
N GLY A 1 7.08 -1.49 28.25
CA GLY A 1 7.56 -2.74 27.88
C GLY A 1 7.52 -3.03 26.40
N LYS A 2 7.73 -4.27 26.12
CA LYS A 2 7.77 -4.72 24.73
C LYS A 2 6.45 -4.50 24.00
N LEU A 3 5.34 -4.57 24.70
CA LEU A 3 4.03 -4.36 24.12
C LEU A 3 3.85 -2.96 23.55
N SER A 4 4.57 -1.97 24.11
CA SER A 4 4.47 -0.60 23.63
C SER A 4 5.08 -0.42 22.23
N HIS A 5 5.86 -1.40 21.75
CA HIS A 5 6.49 -1.34 20.44
C HIS A 5 5.71 -2.14 19.38
N MET A 6 4.58 -2.72 19.75
CA MET A 6 3.77 -3.47 18.80
C MET A 6 2.65 -2.60 18.22
N PHE A 7 2.21 -2.95 17.02
CA PHE A 7 1.07 -2.29 16.39
C PHE A 7 -0.16 -2.38 17.30
N ASP A 8 -0.78 -1.25 17.57
CA ASP A 8 -1.91 -1.17 18.50
C ASP A 8 -3.15 -0.71 17.76
N TRP A 9 -4.14 -1.58 17.67
CA TRP A 9 -5.38 -1.30 16.95
C TRP A 9 -6.18 -0.13 17.52
N LYS A 10 -5.90 0.27 18.74
CA LYS A 10 -6.63 1.37 19.41
C LYS A 10 -5.95 2.72 19.29
N LYS A 11 -4.71 2.76 18.81
CA LYS A 11 -3.99 4.01 18.61
C LYS A 11 -4.36 4.67 17.29
N PRO A 12 -4.22 5.97 17.19
CA PRO A 12 -4.37 6.66 15.91
C PRO A 12 -3.50 6.01 14.84
N THR A 13 -4.09 5.73 13.71
CA THR A 13 -3.45 4.97 12.63
C THR A 13 -3.76 5.63 11.29
N VAL A 14 -2.76 5.70 10.43
CA VAL A 14 -2.97 6.16 9.06
C VAL A 14 -3.36 4.98 8.18
N GLN A 15 -4.38 5.17 7.37
CA GLN A 15 -4.83 4.20 6.40
C GLN A 15 -4.16 4.45 5.05
N MET A 16 -3.54 3.41 4.50
CA MET A 16 -3.07 3.42 3.11
C MET A 16 -3.88 2.40 2.34
N LEU A 17 -4.79 2.86 1.51
CA LEU A 17 -5.65 1.99 0.70
C LEU A 17 -5.16 2.00 -0.74
N GLY A 18 -4.90 0.82 -1.30
CA GLY A 18 -4.44 0.73 -2.68
C GLY A 18 -4.40 -0.69 -3.19
N ARG A 19 -3.96 -0.83 -4.45
CA ARG A 19 -3.80 -2.13 -5.10
C ARG A 19 -2.40 -2.69 -4.91
N TRP A 20 -1.39 -1.81 -4.89
CA TRP A 20 0.03 -2.15 -4.72
C TRP A 20 0.51 -3.21 -5.74
N GLN A 21 0.35 -2.91 -7.02
CA GLN A 21 0.56 -3.85 -8.13
C GLN A 21 1.67 -3.40 -9.11
N PRO A 22 2.96 -3.38 -8.75
CA PRO A 22 3.54 -3.74 -7.46
C PRO A 22 3.74 -2.54 -6.53
N TRP A 23 4.16 -2.82 -5.31
CA TRP A 23 4.69 -1.80 -4.41
C TRP A 23 5.98 -1.24 -5.01
N HIS A 24 6.12 0.06 -5.06
CA HIS A 24 7.29 0.69 -5.66
C HIS A 24 7.78 1.86 -4.81
N LYS A 25 8.83 2.53 -5.30
CA LYS A 25 9.47 3.62 -4.57
C LYS A 25 8.50 4.75 -4.18
N GLY A 26 7.55 5.06 -5.05
CA GLY A 26 6.53 6.08 -4.74
C GLY A 26 5.67 5.67 -3.55
N HIS A 27 5.29 4.39 -3.49
CA HIS A 27 4.53 3.86 -2.35
C HIS A 27 5.37 3.86 -1.08
N GLN A 28 6.66 3.56 -1.22
CA GLN A 28 7.59 3.59 -0.09
C GLN A 28 7.68 4.99 0.52
N GLU A 29 7.77 6.01 -0.32
CA GLU A 29 7.81 7.41 0.14
C GLU A 29 6.48 7.83 0.77
N LEU A 30 5.36 7.37 0.20
CA LEU A 30 4.05 7.61 0.78
C LEU A 30 3.96 7.01 2.19
N PHE A 31 4.45 5.79 2.36
CA PHE A 31 4.47 5.14 3.67
C PHE A 31 5.27 5.96 4.69
N LYS A 32 6.44 6.47 4.28
CA LYS A 32 7.29 7.26 5.17
C LYS A 32 6.56 8.52 5.66
N ARG A 33 5.82 9.17 4.78
CA ARG A 33 5.01 10.33 5.17
C ARG A 33 3.87 9.93 6.09
N CYS A 34 3.23 8.80 5.80
CA CYS A 34 2.11 8.33 6.62
C CYS A 34 2.54 7.98 8.03
N ILE A 35 3.65 7.25 8.18
CA ILE A 35 4.09 6.82 9.51
C ILE A 35 4.50 8.00 10.39
N ASN A 36 4.96 9.09 9.78
CA ASN A 36 5.32 10.29 10.52
C ASN A 36 4.11 11.02 11.09
N LYS A 37 2.90 10.70 10.60
CA LYS A 37 1.68 11.38 11.07
C LYS A 37 1.19 10.82 12.39
N THR A 38 1.22 9.52 12.57
CA THR A 38 0.67 8.86 13.77
C THR A 38 1.60 7.85 14.41
N GLY A 39 2.66 7.44 13.72
CA GLY A 39 3.60 6.45 14.24
C GLY A 39 3.28 5.01 13.85
N GLN A 40 2.11 4.76 13.25
CA GLN A 40 1.78 3.43 12.73
C GLN A 40 0.82 3.55 11.55
N VAL A 41 0.87 2.55 10.66
CA VAL A 41 0.09 2.57 9.41
C VAL A 41 -0.58 1.22 9.21
N ILE A 42 -1.84 1.25 8.77
CA ILE A 42 -2.51 0.04 8.27
C ILE A 42 -2.49 0.10 6.74
N ILE A 43 -1.86 -0.88 6.12
CA ILE A 43 -1.79 -0.97 4.66
C ILE A 43 -2.91 -1.91 4.21
N GLN A 44 -3.89 -1.34 3.55
CA GLN A 44 -5.04 -2.10 3.06
C GLN A 44 -4.85 -2.41 1.59
N VAL A 45 -4.88 -3.70 1.28
CA VAL A 45 -4.70 -4.21 -0.07
C VAL A 45 -6.07 -4.54 -0.65
N ARG A 46 -6.44 -3.82 -1.71
CA ARG A 46 -7.72 -4.09 -2.39
C ARG A 46 -7.63 -5.43 -3.12
N ASP A 47 -8.66 -6.25 -2.95
CA ASP A 47 -8.73 -7.57 -3.58
C ASP A 47 -9.18 -7.39 -5.03
N VAL A 48 -8.22 -7.20 -5.92
CA VAL A 48 -8.49 -6.85 -7.32
C VAL A 48 -7.82 -7.77 -8.33
N LYS A 49 -7.13 -8.81 -7.89
CA LYS A 49 -6.46 -9.71 -8.84
C LYS A 49 -7.48 -10.30 -9.81
N GLY A 50 -7.26 -10.10 -11.11
CA GLY A 50 -8.15 -10.60 -12.14
C GLY A 50 -9.48 -9.88 -12.25
N SER A 51 -9.69 -8.82 -11.49
CA SER A 51 -10.98 -8.12 -11.43
C SER A 51 -11.10 -6.98 -12.42
N SER A 52 -9.99 -6.50 -12.97
CA SER A 52 -10.01 -5.45 -13.97
C SER A 52 -10.51 -6.05 -15.27
N GLY A 53 -11.80 -6.03 -15.48
CA GLY A 53 -12.47 -6.73 -16.54
C GLY A 53 -11.88 -6.64 -17.92
N GLY A 54 -12.30 -7.53 -18.79
CA GLY A 54 -11.88 -7.54 -20.15
C GLY A 54 -10.59 -8.33 -20.37
N LYS A 55 -10.10 -8.28 -21.58
CA LYS A 55 -9.03 -9.12 -21.99
C LYS A 55 -7.64 -8.74 -21.43
N ASN A 56 -7.56 -7.59 -20.78
CA ASN A 56 -6.32 -7.11 -20.18
C ASN A 56 -6.43 -7.09 -18.67
N GLN A 57 -6.60 -8.24 -18.06
CA GLN A 57 -6.62 -8.36 -16.60
C GLN A 57 -5.23 -8.25 -15.99
N ASP A 58 -4.29 -7.80 -16.76
CA ASP A 58 -2.89 -7.66 -16.41
C ASP A 58 -2.59 -6.43 -15.55
N ASP A 59 -3.57 -5.55 -15.31
CA ASP A 59 -3.40 -4.43 -14.39
C ASP A 59 -3.21 -4.89 -12.94
N ASN A 60 -3.67 -6.11 -12.62
CA ASN A 60 -3.60 -6.66 -11.26
C ASN A 60 -3.06 -8.09 -11.29
N PRO A 61 -1.79 -8.28 -11.72
CA PRO A 61 -1.23 -9.63 -11.87
C PRO A 61 -0.84 -10.31 -10.57
N PHE A 62 -0.75 -9.57 -9.46
CA PHE A 62 -0.27 -10.10 -8.20
C PHE A 62 -1.43 -10.39 -7.25
N ASP A 63 -1.38 -11.55 -6.57
CA ASP A 63 -2.35 -11.86 -5.53
C ASP A 63 -1.92 -11.21 -4.21
N PHE A 64 -2.77 -11.34 -3.19
CA PHE A 64 -2.51 -10.76 -1.88
C PHE A 64 -1.19 -11.22 -1.29
N LYS A 65 -0.88 -12.51 -1.43
CA LYS A 65 0.33 -13.11 -0.88
C LYS A 65 1.58 -12.47 -1.48
N ASP A 66 1.58 -12.30 -2.81
CA ASP A 66 2.70 -11.66 -3.52
C ASP A 66 2.85 -10.21 -3.12
N VAL A 67 1.75 -9.50 -3.01
CA VAL A 67 1.75 -8.09 -2.61
C VAL A 67 2.31 -7.93 -1.19
N CYS A 68 1.87 -8.76 -0.26
CA CYS A 68 2.36 -8.74 1.11
C CYS A 68 3.86 -8.96 1.18
N LYS A 69 4.36 -9.95 0.44
CA LYS A 69 5.78 -10.28 0.42
C LYS A 69 6.61 -9.09 -0.06
N GLU A 70 6.19 -8.45 -1.15
CA GLU A 70 6.90 -7.30 -1.70
C GLU A 70 6.90 -6.12 -0.74
N ILE A 71 5.76 -5.85 -0.11
CA ILE A 71 5.67 -4.75 0.86
C ILE A 71 6.61 -5.01 2.04
N LYS A 72 6.57 -6.21 2.61
CA LYS A 72 7.41 -6.56 3.76
C LYS A 72 8.89 -6.46 3.44
N VAL A 73 9.31 -6.96 2.29
CA VAL A 73 10.70 -6.92 1.85
C VAL A 73 11.16 -5.48 1.69
N ASN A 74 10.37 -4.66 1.01
CA ASN A 74 10.75 -3.28 0.73
C ASN A 74 10.77 -2.41 1.99
N LEU A 75 9.79 -2.56 2.86
CA LEU A 75 9.75 -1.78 4.10
C LEU A 75 10.86 -2.18 5.06
N LEU A 76 11.22 -3.46 5.08
CA LEU A 76 12.33 -3.92 5.92
C LEU A 76 13.66 -3.30 5.51
N LYS A 77 13.84 -3.00 4.22
CA LYS A 77 15.05 -2.32 3.74
C LYS A 77 15.25 -0.96 4.41
N ASP A 78 14.17 -0.31 4.81
CA ASP A 78 14.19 0.98 5.51
C ASP A 78 13.93 0.81 7.01
N ASN A 79 14.11 -0.41 7.53
CA ASN A 79 13.99 -0.74 8.95
C ASN A 79 12.57 -0.64 9.53
N TYR A 80 11.55 -0.71 8.71
CA TYR A 80 10.16 -0.79 9.17
C TYR A 80 9.77 -2.25 9.34
N LYS A 81 9.15 -2.56 10.48
CA LYS A 81 8.87 -3.95 10.87
C LYS A 81 7.37 -4.25 10.86
N PHE A 82 7.01 -5.31 10.18
CA PHE A 82 5.64 -5.82 10.17
C PHE A 82 5.20 -6.19 11.58
N GLY A 83 3.99 -5.78 11.94
CA GLY A 83 3.45 -6.05 13.26
C GLY A 83 3.88 -5.05 14.32
N VAL A 84 4.78 -4.14 13.99
CA VAL A 84 5.26 -3.09 14.88
C VAL A 84 4.91 -1.72 14.29
N ASP A 85 5.50 -1.40 13.16
CA ASP A 85 5.29 -0.11 12.50
C ASP A 85 4.04 -0.13 11.63
N TYR A 86 3.65 -1.29 11.13
CA TYR A 86 2.51 -1.42 10.23
C TYR A 86 1.92 -2.82 10.29
N GLU A 87 0.70 -2.92 9.78
CA GLU A 87 0.03 -4.19 9.50
C GLU A 87 -0.49 -4.16 8.07
N ILE A 88 -0.77 -5.32 7.51
CA ILE A 88 -1.31 -5.45 6.15
C ILE A 88 -2.64 -6.18 6.24
N MET A 89 -3.65 -5.65 5.56
CA MET A 89 -5.00 -6.20 5.63
C MET A 89 -5.58 -6.31 4.22
N LEU A 90 -6.09 -7.48 3.88
CA LEU A 90 -6.83 -7.66 2.64
C LEU A 90 -8.23 -7.06 2.82
N VAL A 91 -8.64 -6.23 1.88
CA VAL A 91 -9.96 -5.62 1.90
C VAL A 91 -10.63 -5.81 0.55
N PRO A 92 -11.97 -5.71 0.49
CA PRO A 92 -12.67 -5.79 -0.79
C PRO A 92 -12.20 -4.71 -1.76
N ASN A 93 -12.68 -4.76 -2.99
CA ASN A 93 -12.37 -3.75 -4.00
C ASN A 93 -13.08 -2.43 -3.68
N ILE A 94 -12.57 -1.74 -2.68
CA ILE A 94 -13.15 -0.50 -2.16
C ILE A 94 -12.95 0.63 -3.18
N VAL A 95 -14.04 1.27 -3.56
CA VAL A 95 -14.01 2.41 -4.50
C VAL A 95 -14.66 3.67 -3.92
N ASN A 96 -15.19 3.58 -2.71
CA ASN A 96 -15.85 4.71 -2.06
C ASN A 96 -15.56 4.66 -0.57
N ILE A 97 -15.15 5.79 -0.02
CA ILE A 97 -14.88 5.93 1.42
C ILE A 97 -15.92 6.91 1.96
N THR A 98 -16.90 6.39 2.69
CA THR A 98 -18.02 7.16 3.20
C THR A 98 -18.03 7.12 4.73
N TYR A 99 -18.26 8.26 5.34
CA TYR A 99 -18.38 8.34 6.79
C TYR A 99 -19.64 9.15 7.17
N GLY A 100 -20.17 8.86 8.36
CA GLY A 100 -21.42 9.49 8.82
C GLY A 100 -21.23 10.82 9.52
N ARG A 101 -20.13 10.97 10.23
CA ARG A 101 -19.81 12.21 10.97
C ARG A 101 -18.34 12.55 10.79
N GLY A 102 -18.07 13.82 10.51
CA GLY A 102 -16.70 14.28 10.25
C GLY A 102 -15.89 14.57 11.51
N VAL A 103 -15.96 13.70 12.51
CA VAL A 103 -15.29 13.93 13.79
C VAL A 103 -13.91 13.26 13.79
N GLY A 104 -12.88 14.07 13.61
CA GLY A 104 -11.50 13.60 13.74
C GLY A 104 -10.94 12.87 12.55
N TYR A 105 -11.69 12.70 11.49
CA TYR A 105 -11.16 12.09 10.26
C TYR A 105 -10.47 13.14 9.40
N VAL A 106 -9.28 12.81 8.93
CA VAL A 106 -8.52 13.67 8.05
C VAL A 106 -8.32 12.93 6.73
N PHE A 107 -8.64 13.59 5.63
CA PHE A 107 -8.43 13.04 4.28
C PHE A 107 -7.37 13.88 3.61
N GLU A 108 -6.22 13.29 3.32
CA GLU A 108 -5.09 13.99 2.76
C GLU A 108 -4.57 13.30 1.52
N GLU A 109 -4.31 14.11 0.49
CA GLU A 109 -3.62 13.64 -0.70
C GLU A 109 -2.18 14.12 -0.59
N GLU A 110 -1.23 13.19 -0.64
CA GLU A 110 0.18 13.54 -0.59
C GLU A 110 0.68 13.90 -1.99
N VAL A 111 1.27 15.09 -2.09
CA VAL A 111 1.83 15.57 -3.35
C VAL A 111 3.34 15.40 -3.28
N PHE A 112 3.90 14.74 -4.29
CA PHE A 112 5.32 14.49 -4.40
C PHE A 112 5.90 15.30 -5.54
N ASP A 113 7.23 15.42 -5.57
CA ASP A 113 7.88 16.07 -6.70
C ASP A 113 7.84 15.16 -7.94
N GLU A 114 8.26 15.70 -9.07
CA GLU A 114 8.16 15.00 -10.34
C GLU A 114 8.93 13.69 -10.37
N SER A 115 10.06 13.62 -9.65
CA SER A 115 10.86 12.41 -9.62
C SER A 115 10.12 11.23 -9.00
N ILE A 116 9.17 11.50 -8.10
CA ILE A 116 8.34 10.46 -7.48
C ILE A 116 7.07 10.23 -8.29
N THR A 117 6.38 11.29 -8.70
CA THR A 117 5.12 11.17 -9.44
C THR A 117 5.29 10.54 -10.81
N SER A 118 6.49 10.59 -11.38
CA SER A 118 6.77 9.94 -12.66
C SER A 118 6.84 8.42 -12.54
N ILE A 119 6.97 7.88 -11.32
CA ILE A 119 6.99 6.43 -11.11
C ILE A 119 5.57 5.90 -11.31
N SER A 120 5.44 4.87 -12.15
CA SER A 120 4.14 4.31 -12.50
C SER A 120 4.16 2.80 -12.37
N ALA A 121 3.19 2.25 -11.64
CA ALA A 121 3.03 0.80 -11.53
C ALA A 121 2.76 0.18 -12.91
N THR A 122 2.06 0.90 -13.79
CA THR A 122 1.81 0.44 -15.16
C THR A 122 3.11 0.27 -15.92
N LYS A 123 4.01 1.24 -15.83
CA LYS A 123 5.31 1.15 -16.49
C LYS A 123 6.16 0.02 -15.91
N ILE A 124 6.12 -0.14 -14.60
CA ILE A 124 6.86 -1.21 -13.92
C ILE A 124 6.36 -2.57 -14.37
N ARG A 125 5.04 -2.78 -14.40
CA ARG A 125 4.46 -4.04 -14.86
C ARG A 125 4.83 -4.33 -16.32
N LYS A 126 4.81 -3.30 -17.16
CA LYS A 126 5.17 -3.45 -18.56
C LYS A 126 6.63 -3.93 -18.70
N GLN A 127 7.52 -3.34 -17.91
CA GLN A 127 8.93 -3.75 -17.92
C GLN A 127 9.09 -5.19 -17.40
N MET A 128 8.35 -5.55 -16.35
CA MET A 128 8.40 -6.90 -15.80
C MET A 128 7.93 -7.95 -16.80
N ARG A 129 6.93 -7.65 -17.62
CA ARG A 129 6.47 -8.54 -18.68
C ARG A 129 7.53 -8.71 -19.76
N LYS A 130 8.16 -7.60 -20.14
CA LYS A 130 9.26 -7.61 -21.10
C LYS A 130 10.42 -8.46 -20.60
N ASP A 131 10.69 -8.43 -19.31
CA ASP A 131 11.76 -9.20 -18.67
C ASP A 131 11.34 -10.65 -18.34
N GLY A 132 10.10 -11.01 -18.61
CA GLY A 132 9.59 -12.36 -18.34
C GLY A 132 9.26 -12.63 -16.88
N LYS A 133 9.20 -11.63 -16.04
CA LYS A 133 8.92 -11.78 -14.60
C LYS A 133 7.44 -11.97 -14.30
N ILE A 134 6.57 -11.47 -15.17
CA ILE A 134 5.11 -11.68 -15.08
C ILE A 134 4.56 -11.96 -16.48
N THR A 135 3.39 -12.56 -16.52
CA THR A 135 2.73 -12.91 -17.78
C THR A 135 1.77 -11.84 -18.27
#